data_c98175a11d0687fedc118946e024351c
#
_entry.id   c98175a11d0687fedc118946e024351c
#
_cell.length_a   1.000
_cell.length_b   1.000
_cell.length_c   1.000
_cell.angle_alpha   90.00
_cell.angle_beta   90.00
_cell.angle_gamma   90.00
#
_symmetry.space_group_name_H-M   'P 1'
#
loop_
_entity.id
_entity.type
_entity.pdbx_description
1 polymer ?
#
loop_
_entity_poly.entity_id
_entity_poly.type
_entity_poly.pdbx_seq_one_letter_code
_entity_poly.pdbx_strand_id
1 'polypeptide(L)'
;MKNFKRIAAVFGVVVLLAVCCLPMIFAFGSGDNAQGNFKAAVGTVIQVPVLAYVFLMVYKLLKKENKEAEGEVKNIIFDVGQVLVSYDWESYLKAFHFSAEEEKLIAEKVFKSQIWNERDRGLFPEEEYRKQFIAELPAEYEADVKRVIEESGKTIGIKDYAETWTGYLKSQGYHLYILSNYSQFMLDQTRPGKMPFL
;
A
#
# COMPACT_ATOMS: atom_id res chain seq x y z
N MET A 1 -17.24 -23.54 8.08
CA MET A 1 -15.83 -23.75 8.49
C MET A 1 -15.64 -24.43 9.85
N LYS A 2 -16.46 -24.18 10.91
CA LYS A 2 -16.31 -24.86 12.23
C LYS A 2 -16.44 -26.39 12.17
N ASN A 3 -17.37 -26.91 11.36
CA ASN A 3 -17.65 -28.36 11.27
C ASN A 3 -16.51 -29.11 10.55
N PHE A 4 -15.89 -28.55 9.53
CA PHE A 4 -14.76 -29.16 8.85
C PHE A 4 -13.53 -29.35 9.76
N LYS A 5 -13.24 -28.37 10.63
CA LYS A 5 -12.14 -28.49 11.61
C LYS A 5 -12.40 -29.56 12.65
N ARG A 6 -13.67 -29.76 13.08
CA ARG A 6 -14.05 -30.82 14.01
C ARG A 6 -13.93 -32.19 13.37
N ILE A 7 -14.39 -32.38 12.13
CA ILE A 7 -14.28 -33.61 11.38
C ILE A 7 -12.82 -34.00 11.16
N ALA A 8 -11.97 -33.02 10.75
CA ALA A 8 -10.53 -33.24 10.58
C ALA A 8 -9.82 -33.64 11.89
N ALA A 9 -10.21 -33.03 13.02
CA ALA A 9 -9.67 -33.38 14.33
C ALA A 9 -10.07 -34.80 14.78
N VAL A 10 -11.35 -35.18 14.60
CA VAL A 10 -11.84 -36.53 14.91
C VAL A 10 -11.14 -37.57 14.03
N PHE A 11 -10.99 -37.30 12.73
CA PHE A 11 -10.26 -38.18 11.81
C PHE A 11 -8.81 -38.41 12.26
N GLY A 12 -8.10 -37.33 12.64
CA GLY A 12 -6.73 -37.40 13.17
C GLY A 12 -6.62 -38.26 14.42
N VAL A 13 -7.58 -38.17 15.36
CA VAL A 13 -7.64 -39.01 16.57
C VAL A 13 -7.86 -40.48 16.23
N VAL A 14 -8.75 -40.78 15.29
CA VAL A 14 -9.02 -42.16 14.86
C VAL A 14 -7.77 -42.77 14.20
N VAL A 15 -7.08 -42.04 13.35
CA VAL A 15 -5.82 -42.49 12.73
C VAL A 15 -4.75 -42.74 13.79
N LEU A 16 -4.62 -41.87 14.77
CA LEU A 16 -3.63 -41.99 15.85
C LEU A 16 -3.91 -43.22 16.72
N LEU A 17 -5.19 -43.51 17.05
CA LEU A 17 -5.60 -44.70 17.77
C LEU A 17 -5.33 -45.99 16.97
N ALA A 18 -5.59 -45.96 15.66
CA ALA A 18 -5.28 -47.10 14.79
C ALA A 18 -3.77 -47.41 14.77
N VAL A 19 -2.92 -46.39 14.67
CA VAL A 19 -1.45 -46.56 14.73
C VAL A 19 -1.01 -47.11 16.09
N CYS A 20 -1.61 -46.66 17.19
CA CYS A 20 -1.29 -47.16 18.53
C CYS A 20 -1.68 -48.65 18.73
N CYS A 21 -2.65 -49.16 17.96
CA CYS A 21 -3.03 -50.58 18.04
C CYS A 21 -2.11 -51.52 17.24
N LEU A 22 -1.29 -51.02 16.32
CA LEU A 22 -0.39 -51.81 15.49
C LEU A 22 0.59 -52.71 16.30
N PRO A 23 1.25 -52.25 17.37
CA PRO A 23 2.12 -53.08 18.19
C PRO A 23 1.40 -54.26 18.83
N MET A 24 0.14 -54.07 19.23
CA MET A 24 -0.66 -55.16 19.81
C MET A 24 -0.96 -56.24 18.77
N ILE A 25 -1.30 -55.83 17.53
CA ILE A 25 -1.56 -56.79 16.42
C ILE A 25 -0.28 -57.58 16.11
N PHE A 26 0.87 -56.96 16.06
CA PHE A 26 2.14 -57.62 15.80
C PHE A 26 2.65 -58.45 16.98
N ALA A 27 2.29 -58.11 18.22
CA ALA A 27 2.64 -58.88 19.40
C ALA A 27 1.96 -60.27 19.43
N PHE A 28 0.77 -60.38 18.86
CA PHE A 28 -0.01 -61.65 18.76
C PHE A 28 0.22 -62.41 17.45
N GLY A 29 1.02 -61.86 16.51
CA GLY A 29 1.34 -62.51 15.24
C GLY A 29 2.38 -63.62 15.40
N SER A 30 2.14 -64.79 14.77
CA SER A 30 3.02 -65.97 14.81
C SER A 30 3.78 -66.11 13.48
N GLY A 31 4.77 -65.27 13.21
CA GLY A 31 5.58 -65.35 12.00
C GLY A 31 7.08 -65.16 12.26
N ASP A 32 7.94 -65.66 11.36
CA ASP A 32 9.40 -65.62 11.48
C ASP A 32 9.99 -64.24 11.73
N ASN A 33 9.26 -63.16 11.41
CA ASN A 33 9.65 -61.77 11.60
C ASN A 33 8.82 -61.03 12.68
N ALA A 34 8.02 -61.74 13.49
CA ALA A 34 7.11 -61.10 14.46
C ALA A 34 7.84 -60.16 15.44
N GLN A 35 9.04 -60.53 15.90
CA GLN A 35 9.85 -59.71 16.82
C GLN A 35 10.40 -58.44 16.18
N GLY A 36 10.79 -58.49 14.89
CA GLY A 36 11.22 -57.34 14.12
C GLY A 36 10.08 -56.33 13.87
N ASN A 37 8.92 -56.87 13.46
CA ASN A 37 7.72 -56.08 13.23
C ASN A 37 7.19 -55.43 14.51
N PHE A 38 7.25 -56.14 15.66
CA PHE A 38 6.88 -55.58 16.95
C PHE A 38 7.78 -54.42 17.37
N LYS A 39 9.11 -54.54 17.22
CA LYS A 39 10.06 -53.44 17.51
C LYS A 39 9.82 -52.23 16.61
N ALA A 40 9.56 -52.44 15.32
CA ALA A 40 9.25 -51.36 14.39
C ALA A 40 7.93 -50.68 14.75
N ALA A 41 6.90 -51.44 15.12
CA ALA A 41 5.61 -50.91 15.53
C ALA A 41 5.70 -50.10 16.84
N VAL A 42 6.48 -50.54 17.82
CA VAL A 42 6.74 -49.79 19.06
C VAL A 42 7.48 -48.47 18.74
N GLY A 43 8.45 -48.51 17.82
CA GLY A 43 9.14 -47.31 17.37
C GLY A 43 8.16 -46.29 16.74
N THR A 44 7.26 -46.74 15.90
CA THR A 44 6.26 -45.87 15.24
C THR A 44 5.26 -45.24 16.22
N VAL A 45 4.86 -45.94 17.27
CA VAL A 45 3.97 -45.40 18.34
C VAL A 45 4.61 -44.21 19.06
N ILE A 46 5.92 -44.19 19.19
CA ILE A 46 6.64 -43.08 19.82
C ILE A 46 6.94 -41.99 18.81
N GLN A 47 7.41 -42.36 17.61
CA GLN A 47 7.88 -41.34 16.60
C GLN A 47 6.72 -40.56 16.00
N VAL A 48 5.57 -41.17 15.70
CA VAL A 48 4.45 -40.49 15.04
C VAL A 48 3.85 -39.38 15.89
N PRO A 49 3.56 -39.58 17.20
CA PRO A 49 3.08 -38.48 18.05
C PRO A 49 4.12 -37.33 18.21
N VAL A 50 5.41 -37.67 18.31
CA VAL A 50 6.48 -36.67 18.43
C VAL A 50 6.55 -35.86 17.16
N LEU A 51 6.56 -36.47 15.99
CA LEU A 51 6.56 -35.78 14.71
C LEU A 51 5.30 -34.93 14.52
N ALA A 52 4.13 -35.44 14.88
CA ALA A 52 2.89 -34.70 14.84
C ALA A 52 2.91 -33.46 15.77
N TYR A 53 3.46 -33.61 16.97
CA TYR A 53 3.62 -32.52 17.92
C TYR A 53 4.57 -31.44 17.39
N VAL A 54 5.75 -31.83 16.88
CA VAL A 54 6.70 -30.92 16.25
C VAL A 54 6.07 -30.19 15.06
N PHE A 55 5.38 -30.91 14.19
CA PHE A 55 4.67 -30.33 13.06
C PHE A 55 3.61 -29.30 13.50
N LEU A 56 2.81 -29.62 14.50
CA LEU A 56 1.80 -28.69 15.04
C LEU A 56 2.46 -27.47 15.72
N MET A 57 3.58 -27.67 16.38
CA MET A 57 4.35 -26.59 17.00
C MET A 57 4.88 -25.63 15.91
N VAL A 58 5.54 -26.16 14.89
CA VAL A 58 6.06 -25.38 13.77
C VAL A 58 4.92 -24.66 13.05
N TYR A 59 3.81 -25.37 12.77
CA TYR A 59 2.61 -24.76 12.16
C TYR A 59 2.05 -23.60 12.99
N LYS A 60 1.99 -23.76 14.33
CA LYS A 60 1.55 -22.69 15.23
C LYS A 60 2.50 -21.49 15.23
N LEU A 61 3.82 -21.74 15.21
CA LEU A 61 4.82 -20.67 15.15
C LEU A 61 4.71 -19.90 13.84
N LEU A 62 4.67 -20.57 12.69
CA LEU A 62 4.50 -19.93 11.38
C LEU A 62 3.18 -19.17 11.26
N LYS A 63 2.10 -19.72 11.84
CA LYS A 63 0.79 -19.05 11.85
C LYS A 63 0.76 -17.84 12.79
N LYS A 64 1.53 -17.85 13.88
CA LYS A 64 1.66 -16.73 14.79
C LYS A 64 2.48 -15.59 14.14
N GLU A 65 3.58 -15.96 13.47
CA GLU A 65 4.40 -15.02 12.71
C GLU A 65 3.62 -14.34 11.59
N ASN A 66 2.81 -15.10 10.82
CA ASN A 66 1.91 -14.55 9.82
C ASN A 66 0.80 -13.66 10.42
N LYS A 67 0.30 -13.95 11.63
CA LYS A 67 -0.68 -13.09 12.30
C LYS A 67 -0.07 -11.82 12.90
N GLU A 68 1.19 -11.87 13.30
CA GLU A 68 1.91 -10.70 13.79
C GLU A 68 2.41 -9.83 12.61
N ALA A 69 2.67 -10.43 11.44
CA ALA A 69 2.92 -9.72 10.19
C ALA A 69 1.63 -9.18 9.52
N GLU A 70 0.48 -9.81 9.73
CA GLU A 70 -0.87 -9.28 9.46
C GLU A 70 -1.37 -8.48 10.67
N GLY A 71 -0.59 -7.55 11.20
CA GLY A 71 -1.13 -6.48 12.01
C GLY A 71 -2.25 -5.82 11.19
N GLU A 72 -3.46 -5.78 11.74
CA GLU A 72 -4.62 -5.20 11.07
C GLU A 72 -4.23 -3.79 10.61
N VAL A 73 -4.03 -3.64 9.28
CA VAL A 73 -3.71 -2.33 8.70
C VAL A 73 -4.89 -1.42 8.98
N LYS A 74 -4.68 -0.41 9.82
CA LYS A 74 -5.72 0.56 10.19
C LYS A 74 -5.49 1.92 9.57
N ASN A 75 -4.25 2.18 9.20
CA ASN A 75 -3.81 3.47 8.68
C ASN A 75 -3.29 3.29 7.26
N ILE A 76 -3.78 4.12 6.35
CA ILE A 76 -3.33 4.19 4.97
C ILE A 76 -2.80 5.59 4.73
N ILE A 77 -1.59 5.70 4.22
CA ILE A 77 -0.96 6.96 3.89
C ILE A 77 -0.92 7.07 2.37
N PHE A 78 -1.50 8.15 1.84
CA PHE A 78 -1.49 8.45 0.42
C PHE A 78 -0.45 9.51 0.07
N ASP A 79 0.23 9.31 -1.03
CA ASP A 79 0.74 10.45 -1.80
C ASP A 79 -0.43 11.09 -2.57
N VAL A 80 -0.39 12.40 -2.76
CA VAL A 80 -1.42 13.15 -3.50
C VAL A 80 -1.07 13.19 -4.98
N GLY A 81 0.15 13.60 -5.29
CA GLY A 81 0.62 13.81 -6.66
C GLY A 81 0.60 12.54 -7.50
N GLN A 82 -0.08 12.58 -8.66
CA GLN A 82 -0.23 11.47 -9.59
C GLN A 82 -0.93 10.20 -9.02
N VAL A 83 -1.27 10.20 -7.73
CA VAL A 83 -2.03 9.12 -7.06
C VAL A 83 -3.50 9.51 -6.94
N LEU A 84 -3.83 10.58 -6.25
CA LEU A 84 -5.20 11.06 -6.07
C LEU A 84 -5.55 12.18 -7.06
N VAL A 85 -4.55 12.91 -7.54
CA VAL A 85 -4.70 13.99 -8.50
C VAL A 85 -3.79 13.79 -9.70
N SER A 86 -4.21 14.34 -10.84
CA SER A 86 -3.36 14.53 -12.03
C SER A 86 -2.74 15.92 -12.00
N TYR A 87 -1.61 16.06 -12.67
CA TYR A 87 -0.93 17.34 -12.89
C TYR A 87 -0.72 17.50 -14.39
N ASP A 88 -1.37 18.50 -14.97
CA ASP A 88 -1.35 18.79 -16.41
C ASP A 88 -1.15 20.29 -16.63
N TRP A 89 0.09 20.72 -16.48
CA TRP A 89 0.46 22.12 -16.74
C TRP A 89 0.48 22.45 -18.23
N GLU A 90 0.68 21.48 -19.12
CA GLU A 90 0.74 21.71 -20.56
C GLU A 90 -0.65 22.13 -21.10
N SER A 91 -1.69 21.37 -20.78
CA SER A 91 -3.05 21.74 -21.16
C SER A 91 -3.50 23.04 -20.49
N TYR A 92 -3.09 23.25 -19.23
CA TYR A 92 -3.36 24.49 -18.53
C TYR A 92 -2.74 25.70 -19.22
N LEU A 93 -1.47 25.62 -19.61
CA LEU A 93 -0.76 26.73 -20.27
C LEU A 93 -1.35 27.04 -21.65
N LYS A 94 -1.71 26.01 -22.43
CA LYS A 94 -2.38 26.17 -23.72
C LYS A 94 -3.72 26.89 -23.63
N ALA A 95 -4.44 26.81 -22.53
CA ALA A 95 -5.72 27.48 -22.33
C ALA A 95 -5.60 29.00 -22.27
N PHE A 96 -4.42 29.56 -22.09
CA PHE A 96 -4.17 31.01 -22.12
C PHE A 96 -4.07 31.57 -23.55
N HIS A 97 -3.85 30.71 -24.54
CA HIS A 97 -3.69 31.09 -25.95
C HIS A 97 -2.55 32.10 -26.20
N PHE A 98 -1.44 31.96 -25.49
CA PHE A 98 -0.24 32.74 -25.69
C PHE A 98 0.36 32.50 -27.09
N SER A 99 1.27 33.39 -27.51
CA SER A 99 2.10 33.11 -28.68
C SER A 99 2.99 31.89 -28.42
N ALA A 100 3.42 31.21 -29.50
CA ALA A 100 4.27 30.02 -29.37
C ALA A 100 5.59 30.32 -28.67
N GLU A 101 6.12 31.53 -28.83
CA GLU A 101 7.35 31.98 -28.20
C GLU A 101 7.15 32.20 -26.70
N GLU A 102 6.07 32.87 -26.31
CA GLU A 102 5.71 33.14 -24.93
C GLU A 102 5.37 31.84 -24.18
N GLU A 103 4.54 30.97 -24.78
CA GLU A 103 4.20 29.66 -24.20
C GLU A 103 5.46 28.85 -23.91
N LYS A 104 6.40 28.79 -24.87
CA LYS A 104 7.66 28.10 -24.69
C LYS A 104 8.50 28.70 -23.56
N LEU A 105 8.59 30.04 -23.51
CA LEU A 105 9.35 30.73 -22.49
C LEU A 105 8.79 30.48 -21.09
N ILE A 106 7.46 30.58 -20.92
CA ILE A 106 6.79 30.32 -19.65
C ILE A 106 6.94 28.84 -19.25
N ALA A 107 6.81 27.91 -20.19
CA ALA A 107 7.02 26.50 -19.96
C ALA A 107 8.43 26.20 -19.39
N GLU A 108 9.47 26.78 -19.99
CA GLU A 108 10.86 26.56 -19.59
C GLU A 108 11.20 27.27 -18.27
N LYS A 109 10.77 28.53 -18.10
CA LYS A 109 11.16 29.37 -16.97
C LYS A 109 10.28 29.20 -15.73
N VAL A 110 9.06 28.70 -15.88
CA VAL A 110 8.14 28.44 -14.75
C VAL A 110 8.07 26.94 -14.50
N PHE A 111 7.35 26.17 -15.31
CA PHE A 111 6.99 24.79 -15.00
C PHE A 111 8.14 23.77 -15.06
N LYS A 112 9.16 24.00 -15.91
CA LYS A 112 10.36 23.15 -16.04
C LYS A 112 11.55 23.70 -15.24
N SER A 113 11.37 24.80 -14.54
CA SER A 113 12.45 25.44 -13.78
C SER A 113 12.78 24.67 -12.50
N GLN A 114 13.99 24.86 -12.00
CA GLN A 114 14.37 24.38 -10.69
C GLN A 114 13.54 25.05 -9.58
N ILE A 115 13.18 26.32 -9.76
CA ILE A 115 12.34 27.10 -8.82
C ILE A 115 11.00 26.42 -8.59
N TRP A 116 10.37 25.89 -9.65
CA TRP A 116 9.12 25.13 -9.55
C TRP A 116 9.27 23.88 -8.68
N ASN A 117 10.33 23.13 -8.89
CA ASN A 117 10.61 21.91 -8.11
C ASN A 117 10.93 22.23 -6.64
N GLU A 118 11.61 23.36 -6.38
CA GLU A 118 11.93 23.79 -5.02
C GLU A 118 10.72 24.35 -4.27
N ARG A 119 9.73 24.87 -4.98
CA ARG A 119 8.46 25.34 -4.41
C ARG A 119 7.72 24.23 -3.64
N ASP A 120 7.77 23.00 -4.11
CA ASP A 120 7.19 21.84 -3.45
C ASP A 120 7.87 21.52 -2.10
N ARG A 121 9.10 21.99 -1.91
CA ARG A 121 9.84 21.83 -0.65
C ARG A 121 9.43 22.83 0.42
N GLY A 122 8.71 23.90 0.04
CA GLY A 122 8.22 24.92 0.97
C GLY A 122 9.32 25.71 1.70
N LEU A 123 10.49 25.89 1.09
CA LEU A 123 11.65 26.54 1.73
C LEU A 123 11.47 28.05 1.88
N PHE A 124 10.70 28.65 1.00
CA PHE A 124 10.44 30.10 0.97
C PHE A 124 8.93 30.37 0.99
N PRO A 125 8.52 31.58 1.41
CA PRO A 125 7.17 32.05 1.19
C PRO A 125 6.83 32.14 -0.31
N GLU A 126 5.56 31.94 -0.67
CA GLU A 126 5.10 31.97 -2.06
C GLU A 126 5.50 33.26 -2.81
N GLU A 127 5.47 34.37 -2.12
CA GLU A 127 5.86 35.70 -2.69
C GLU A 127 7.32 35.74 -3.15
N GLU A 128 8.20 34.99 -2.47
CA GLU A 128 9.61 34.92 -2.85
C GLU A 128 9.79 34.05 -4.10
N TYR A 129 9.07 32.93 -4.21
CA TYR A 129 9.06 32.16 -5.44
C TYR A 129 8.53 32.96 -6.63
N ARG A 130 7.48 33.77 -6.45
CA ARG A 130 6.94 34.64 -7.50
C ARG A 130 7.99 35.66 -8.01
N LYS A 131 8.73 36.28 -7.12
CA LYS A 131 9.82 37.21 -7.50
C LYS A 131 10.89 36.49 -8.31
N GLN A 132 11.27 35.29 -7.89
CA GLN A 132 12.29 34.51 -8.59
C GLN A 132 11.82 34.11 -10.00
N PHE A 133 10.57 33.69 -10.18
CA PHE A 133 10.01 33.38 -11.51
C PHE A 133 10.03 34.59 -12.44
N ILE A 134 9.66 35.75 -11.91
CA ILE A 134 9.60 37.02 -12.69
C ILE A 134 10.99 37.54 -13.04
N ALA A 135 11.96 37.43 -12.13
CA ALA A 135 13.30 37.92 -12.33
C ALA A 135 14.04 37.34 -13.55
N GLU A 136 13.66 36.16 -13.98
CA GLU A 136 14.26 35.48 -15.13
C GLU A 136 13.55 35.75 -16.47
N LEU A 137 12.52 36.59 -16.46
CA LEU A 137 11.63 36.82 -17.61
C LEU A 137 11.72 38.26 -18.11
N PRO A 138 11.50 38.51 -19.40
CA PRO A 138 11.33 39.87 -19.93
C PRO A 138 10.14 40.57 -19.27
N ALA A 139 10.26 41.87 -18.98
CA ALA A 139 9.26 42.67 -18.27
C ALA A 139 7.88 42.69 -18.97
N GLU A 140 7.83 42.48 -20.29
CA GLU A 140 6.60 42.41 -21.08
C GLU A 140 5.71 41.21 -20.72
N TYR A 141 6.29 40.11 -20.21
CA TYR A 141 5.54 38.90 -19.83
C TYR A 141 5.21 38.83 -18.32
N GLU A 142 5.62 39.84 -17.54
CA GLU A 142 5.45 39.82 -16.08
C GLU A 142 3.98 39.65 -15.66
N ALA A 143 3.05 40.35 -16.31
CA ALA A 143 1.63 40.26 -15.96
C ALA A 143 1.03 38.88 -16.26
N ASP A 144 1.40 38.28 -17.38
CA ASP A 144 0.92 36.95 -17.79
C ASP A 144 1.50 35.86 -16.93
N VAL A 145 2.78 35.95 -16.59
CA VAL A 145 3.45 35.01 -15.66
C VAL A 145 2.83 35.06 -14.26
N LYS A 146 2.54 36.26 -13.73
CA LYS A 146 1.83 36.41 -12.45
C LYS A 146 0.49 35.68 -12.50
N ARG A 147 -0.31 35.87 -13.55
CA ARG A 147 -1.60 35.23 -13.71
C ARG A 147 -1.47 33.71 -13.82
N VAL A 148 -0.49 33.20 -14.58
CA VAL A 148 -0.20 31.77 -14.70
C VAL A 148 0.15 31.16 -13.33
N ILE A 149 0.96 31.83 -12.52
CA ILE A 149 1.34 31.35 -11.20
C ILE A 149 0.16 31.42 -10.23
N GLU A 150 -0.58 32.51 -10.21
CA GLU A 150 -1.73 32.72 -9.32
C GLU A 150 -2.84 31.69 -9.56
N GLU A 151 -3.07 31.31 -10.80
CA GLU A 151 -4.11 30.35 -11.19
C GLU A 151 -3.57 28.93 -11.30
N SER A 152 -2.32 28.66 -10.89
CA SER A 152 -1.65 27.35 -11.11
C SER A 152 -2.35 26.16 -10.44
N GLY A 153 -3.23 26.36 -9.48
CA GLY A 153 -4.11 25.30 -8.97
C GLY A 153 -5.00 24.68 -10.03
N LYS A 154 -5.21 25.36 -11.18
CA LYS A 154 -5.96 24.80 -12.32
C LYS A 154 -5.19 23.68 -13.06
N THR A 155 -3.87 23.56 -12.85
CA THR A 155 -3.07 22.44 -13.39
C THR A 155 -3.45 21.10 -12.77
N ILE A 156 -4.18 21.11 -11.65
CA ILE A 156 -4.53 19.94 -10.88
C ILE A 156 -5.93 19.46 -11.24
N GLY A 157 -6.03 18.21 -11.67
CA GLY A 157 -7.28 17.47 -11.85
C GLY A 157 -7.42 16.36 -10.82
N ILE A 158 -8.64 16.01 -10.42
CA ILE A 158 -8.89 14.85 -9.57
C ILE A 158 -8.89 13.60 -10.44
N LYS A 159 -8.29 12.51 -9.97
CA LYS A 159 -8.43 11.19 -10.62
C LYS A 159 -9.84 10.67 -10.39
N ASP A 160 -10.47 10.13 -11.42
CA ASP A 160 -11.87 9.67 -11.41
C ASP A 160 -12.20 8.68 -10.29
N TYR A 161 -11.22 7.91 -9.87
CA TYR A 161 -11.36 6.92 -8.81
C TYR A 161 -11.10 7.48 -7.39
N ALA A 162 -10.51 8.67 -7.24
CA ALA A 162 -9.98 9.15 -5.97
C ALA A 162 -11.06 9.26 -4.89
N GLU A 163 -12.18 9.88 -5.19
CA GLU A 163 -13.30 10.03 -4.25
C GLU A 163 -13.93 8.69 -3.89
N THR A 164 -14.22 7.86 -4.89
CA THR A 164 -14.83 6.54 -4.69
C THR A 164 -13.92 5.63 -3.87
N TRP A 165 -12.63 5.63 -4.18
CA TRP A 165 -11.64 4.79 -3.49
C TRP A 165 -11.43 5.22 -2.04
N THR A 166 -11.22 6.50 -1.80
CA THR A 166 -11.04 7.02 -0.42
C THR A 166 -12.32 6.85 0.41
N GLY A 167 -13.49 7.07 -0.18
CA GLY A 167 -14.78 6.81 0.46
C GLY A 167 -14.96 5.34 0.82
N TYR A 168 -14.64 4.42 -0.08
CA TYR A 168 -14.66 2.98 0.20
C TYR A 168 -13.73 2.61 1.37
N LEU A 169 -12.49 3.07 1.36
CA LEU A 169 -11.55 2.77 2.43
C LEU A 169 -12.01 3.32 3.80
N LYS A 170 -12.55 4.54 3.83
CA LYS A 170 -13.16 5.10 5.04
C LYS A 170 -14.34 4.24 5.53
N SER A 171 -15.18 3.74 4.62
CA SER A 171 -16.30 2.87 4.96
C SER A 171 -15.87 1.50 5.53
N GLN A 172 -14.67 1.05 5.19
CA GLN A 172 -14.05 -0.17 5.74
C GLN A 172 -13.35 0.06 7.09
N GLY A 173 -13.39 1.29 7.63
CA GLY A 173 -12.82 1.63 8.93
C GLY A 173 -11.33 1.99 8.90
N TYR A 174 -10.74 2.22 7.72
CA TYR A 174 -9.37 2.71 7.63
C TYR A 174 -9.26 4.19 7.96
N HIS A 175 -8.21 4.57 8.68
CA HIS A 175 -7.79 5.95 8.85
C HIS A 175 -6.90 6.36 7.67
N LEU A 176 -7.28 7.42 6.99
CA LEU A 176 -6.55 7.91 5.81
C LEU A 176 -5.72 9.13 6.17
N TYR A 177 -4.47 9.12 5.76
CA TYR A 177 -3.50 10.18 5.96
C TYR A 177 -2.88 10.56 4.62
N ILE A 178 -2.33 11.77 4.56
CA ILE A 178 -1.60 12.26 3.42
C ILE A 178 -0.16 12.48 3.83
N LEU A 179 0.75 12.04 2.98
CA LEU A 179 2.16 12.38 3.02
C LEU A 179 2.58 12.74 1.60
N SER A 180 2.75 14.02 1.33
CA SER A 180 3.07 14.51 -0.01
C SER A 180 3.93 15.75 0.09
N ASN A 181 4.82 15.93 -0.87
CA ASN A 181 5.58 17.15 -1.10
C ASN A 181 4.80 18.18 -1.94
N TYR A 182 3.53 18.32 -1.66
CA TYR A 182 2.61 19.25 -2.32
C TYR A 182 2.70 20.63 -1.67
N SER A 183 2.97 21.69 -2.46
CA SER A 183 3.15 23.01 -1.87
C SER A 183 1.89 23.52 -1.17
N GLN A 184 2.05 24.23 -0.06
CA GLN A 184 0.93 24.77 0.70
C GLN A 184 0.03 25.66 -0.17
N PHE A 185 0.63 26.49 -1.02
CA PHE A 185 -0.11 27.34 -1.96
C PHE A 185 -1.00 26.55 -2.90
N MET A 186 -0.50 25.44 -3.48
CA MET A 186 -1.29 24.57 -4.34
C MET A 186 -2.38 23.86 -3.57
N LEU A 187 -2.10 23.46 -2.33
CA LEU A 187 -3.08 22.82 -1.46
C LEU A 187 -4.23 23.78 -1.12
N ASP A 188 -3.93 25.03 -0.78
CA ASP A 188 -4.93 26.05 -0.46
C ASP A 188 -5.85 26.35 -1.66
N GLN A 189 -5.32 26.30 -2.87
CA GLN A 189 -6.11 26.47 -4.09
C GLN A 189 -6.98 25.27 -4.47
N THR A 190 -6.54 24.07 -4.14
CA THR A 190 -7.18 22.85 -4.64
C THR A 190 -8.06 22.16 -3.61
N ARG A 191 -7.72 22.23 -2.32
CA ARG A 191 -8.44 21.55 -1.25
C ARG A 191 -9.94 21.92 -1.16
N PRO A 192 -10.33 23.20 -1.15
CA PRO A 192 -11.73 23.58 -0.89
C PRO A 192 -12.72 23.09 -1.95
N GLY A 193 -12.31 22.97 -3.21
CA GLY A 193 -13.19 22.67 -4.31
C GLY A 193 -12.95 21.34 -5.02
N LYS A 194 -11.72 20.81 -4.90
CA LYS A 194 -11.30 19.63 -5.66
C LYS A 194 -10.99 18.41 -4.80
N MET A 195 -10.69 18.59 -3.51
CA MET A 195 -10.31 17.48 -2.63
C MET A 195 -11.16 17.43 -1.35
N PRO A 196 -12.50 17.39 -1.44
CA PRO A 196 -13.37 17.36 -0.27
C PRO A 196 -13.25 16.06 0.53
N PHE A 197 -12.60 15.05 -0.05
CA PHE A 197 -12.38 13.74 0.54
C PHE A 197 -11.11 13.67 1.41
N LEU A 198 -10.31 14.72 1.46
CA LEU A 198 -9.07 14.81 2.27
C LEU A 198 -9.29 15.42 3.66
#